data_20431e19b13c1d6f98a6aacf32030647
#
_entry.id   20431e19b13c1d6f98a6aacf32030647
#
_cell.length_a   1.000
_cell.length_b   1.000
_cell.length_c   1.000
_cell.angle_alpha   90.00
_cell.angle_beta   90.00
_cell.angle_gamma   90.00
#
_symmetry.space_group_name_H-M   'P 1'
#
loop_
_entity.id
_entity.type
_entity.pdbx_description
1 polymer ?
#
loop_
_entity_poly.entity_id
_entity_poly.type
_entity_poly.pdbx_seq_one_letter_code
_entity_poly.pdbx_strand_id
1 'polypeptide(L)'
;MTSKTNQAILQRRAAAVPRGVGQIHPVVAERAENATVWDVEGREYIDFAGGIAVLNTGHLHPKVVAAVQEQLTKLSHTCFQVLAYEPYVELAEKLNALAPGDFAKKTLLLSSGAEALENAVK
;
A
#
# COMPACT_ATOMS: atom_id res chain seq x y z
N MET A 1 19.01 23.58 -10.12
CA MET A 1 18.14 22.66 -9.32
C MET A 1 16.71 23.14 -9.48
N THR A 2 15.84 22.36 -10.07
CA THR A 2 14.41 22.70 -10.19
C THR A 2 13.81 22.76 -8.78
N SER A 3 13.16 23.88 -8.44
CA SER A 3 12.50 24.08 -7.15
C SER A 3 11.53 22.93 -6.86
N LYS A 4 11.69 22.28 -5.72
CA LYS A 4 10.82 21.16 -5.26
C LYS A 4 9.58 21.75 -4.59
N THR A 5 8.66 22.30 -5.38
CA THR A 5 7.39 22.85 -4.93
C THR A 5 6.22 21.98 -5.38
N ASN A 6 5.09 22.04 -4.66
CA ASN A 6 3.85 21.38 -5.07
C ASN A 6 3.50 21.74 -6.52
N GLN A 7 3.52 23.03 -6.86
CA GLN A 7 3.21 23.52 -8.21
C GLN A 7 4.12 22.91 -9.28
N ALA A 8 5.43 22.92 -9.08
CA ALA A 8 6.39 22.40 -10.06
C ALA A 8 6.20 20.89 -10.31
N ILE A 9 5.94 20.12 -9.24
CA ILE A 9 5.69 18.68 -9.38
C ILE A 9 4.35 18.41 -10.04
N LEU A 10 3.31 19.17 -9.73
CA LEU A 10 1.99 19.03 -10.36
C LEU A 10 1.98 19.40 -11.83
N GLN A 11 2.79 20.38 -12.26
CA GLN A 11 3.01 20.66 -13.70
C GLN A 11 3.67 19.46 -14.40
N ARG A 12 4.69 18.86 -13.81
CA ARG A 12 5.32 17.64 -14.35
C ARG A 12 4.34 16.48 -14.39
N ARG A 13 3.52 16.32 -13.33
CA ARG A 13 2.45 15.32 -13.31
C ARG A 13 1.46 15.51 -14.44
N ALA A 14 1.02 16.73 -14.70
CA ALA A 14 0.08 17.03 -15.79
C ALA A 14 0.62 16.66 -17.18
N ALA A 15 1.94 16.73 -17.36
CA ALA A 15 2.60 16.33 -18.60
C ALA A 15 2.82 14.80 -18.70
N ALA A 16 3.02 14.10 -17.59
CA ALA A 16 3.45 12.71 -17.57
C ALA A 16 2.35 11.70 -17.22
N VAL A 17 1.28 12.14 -16.54
CA VAL A 17 0.23 11.26 -16.02
C VAL A 17 -1.10 11.55 -16.72
N PRO A 18 -1.80 10.52 -17.24
CA PRO A 18 -3.07 10.74 -17.94
C PRO A 18 -4.14 11.31 -17.00
N ARG A 19 -5.05 12.12 -17.56
CA ARG A 19 -6.13 12.80 -16.83
C ARG A 19 -7.09 11.85 -16.10
N GLY A 20 -7.20 10.59 -16.54
CA GLY A 20 -8.01 9.55 -15.87
C GLY A 20 -7.49 9.19 -14.47
N VAL A 21 -6.22 9.46 -14.16
CA VAL A 21 -5.68 9.36 -12.79
C VAL A 21 -6.00 10.67 -12.08
N GLY A 22 -7.13 10.72 -11.39
CA GLY A 22 -7.59 11.92 -10.67
C GLY A 22 -6.64 12.37 -9.56
N GLN A 23 -6.85 13.59 -9.09
CA GLN A 23 -6.19 14.14 -7.89
C GLN A 23 -7.17 15.09 -7.20
N ILE A 24 -7.45 14.84 -5.94
CA ILE A 24 -8.44 15.61 -5.17
C ILE A 24 -7.81 16.90 -4.61
N HIS A 25 -6.60 16.81 -4.08
CA HIS A 25 -5.91 17.94 -3.45
C HIS A 25 -4.62 18.29 -4.20
N PRO A 26 -4.32 19.59 -4.42
CA PRO A 26 -3.12 20.04 -5.11
C PRO A 26 -1.89 20.01 -4.18
N VAL A 27 -1.69 18.90 -3.48
CA VAL A 27 -0.62 18.67 -2.50
C VAL A 27 0.19 17.46 -2.92
N VAL A 28 1.49 17.55 -2.81
CA VAL A 28 2.43 16.46 -3.10
C VAL A 28 3.08 16.03 -1.79
N ALA A 29 2.71 14.86 -1.30
CA ALA A 29 3.28 14.30 -0.09
C ALA A 29 4.77 13.96 -0.27
N GLU A 30 5.58 14.29 0.73
CA GLU A 30 6.99 13.94 0.79
C GLU A 30 7.28 12.88 1.85
N ARG A 31 6.68 13.01 3.02
CA ARG A 31 6.82 12.05 4.12
C ARG A 31 5.55 11.99 4.94
N ALA A 32 5.41 10.92 5.68
CA ALA A 32 4.31 10.76 6.62
C ALA A 32 4.75 9.95 7.83
N GLU A 33 4.08 10.16 8.96
CA GLU A 33 4.30 9.41 10.20
C GLU A 33 2.99 9.37 10.99
N ASN A 34 2.59 8.19 11.44
CA ASN A 34 1.34 7.96 12.16
C ASN A 34 0.14 8.57 11.41
N ALA A 35 -0.50 9.62 11.90
CA ALA A 35 -1.64 10.30 11.27
C ALA A 35 -1.25 11.64 10.62
N THR A 36 0.02 11.92 10.43
CA THR A 36 0.52 13.19 9.89
C THR A 36 1.22 12.99 8.57
N VAL A 37 0.93 13.88 7.60
CA VAL A 37 1.59 13.95 6.29
C VAL A 37 2.23 15.32 6.13
N TRP A 38 3.43 15.38 5.58
CA TRP A 38 4.10 16.62 5.19
C TRP A 38 4.26 16.66 3.68
N ASP A 39 3.96 17.83 3.11
CA ASP A 39 4.18 18.05 1.69
C ASP A 39 5.65 18.41 1.38
N VAL A 40 5.95 18.50 0.09
CA VAL A 40 7.30 18.85 -0.40
C VAL A 40 7.77 20.27 -0.03
N GLU A 41 6.87 21.11 0.47
CA GLU A 41 7.16 22.46 0.97
C GLU A 41 7.22 22.49 2.49
N GLY A 42 7.07 21.33 3.16
CA GLY A 42 7.17 21.18 4.62
C GLY A 42 5.90 21.54 5.40
N ARG A 43 4.76 21.76 4.71
CA ARG A 43 3.49 21.98 5.39
C ARG A 43 2.94 20.68 5.94
N GLU A 44 2.37 20.75 7.12
CA GLU A 44 1.81 19.62 7.85
C GLU A 44 0.31 19.50 7.63
N TYR A 45 -0.17 18.27 7.49
CA TYR A 45 -1.59 17.93 7.33
C TYR A 45 -1.93 16.72 8.21
N ILE A 46 -3.13 16.70 8.77
CA ILE A 46 -3.68 15.50 9.42
C ILE A 46 -4.30 14.63 8.33
N ASP A 47 -3.85 13.38 8.24
CA ASP A 47 -4.33 12.43 7.25
C ASP A 47 -5.60 11.71 7.71
N PHE A 48 -6.74 12.29 7.42
CA PHE A 48 -8.05 11.64 7.62
C PHE A 48 -8.40 10.64 6.51
N ALA A 49 -7.68 10.65 5.39
CA ALA A 49 -7.94 9.74 4.28
C ALA A 49 -7.31 8.35 4.50
N GLY A 50 -6.17 8.30 5.20
CA GLY A 50 -5.47 7.05 5.51
C GLY A 50 -5.22 6.16 4.31
N GLY A 51 -4.91 6.73 3.13
CA GLY A 51 -4.79 5.98 1.88
C GLY A 51 -6.12 5.39 1.39
N ILE A 52 -7.24 6.07 1.65
CA ILE A 52 -8.63 5.61 1.43
C ILE A 52 -8.90 4.34 2.27
N ALA A 53 -8.80 4.51 3.58
CA ALA A 53 -9.03 3.49 4.62
C ALA A 53 -8.09 2.26 4.55
N VAL A 54 -6.87 2.44 4.08
CA VAL A 54 -5.85 1.38 3.99
C VAL A 54 -4.98 1.32 5.26
N LEU A 55 -4.64 2.47 5.84
CA LEU A 55 -3.65 2.59 6.91
C LEU A 55 -4.28 2.43 8.31
N ASN A 56 -4.64 1.22 8.69
CA ASN A 56 -5.25 0.94 10.00
C ASN A 56 -4.31 1.18 11.19
N THR A 57 -2.98 1.16 10.97
CA THR A 57 -1.96 1.35 12.01
C THR A 57 -1.25 2.70 11.92
N GLY A 58 -1.68 3.56 11.01
CA GLY A 58 -0.98 4.80 10.67
C GLY A 58 0.22 4.58 9.75
N HIS A 59 0.82 5.68 9.31
CA HIS A 59 2.01 5.66 8.48
C HIS A 59 3.23 5.17 9.28
N LEU A 60 4.07 4.35 8.65
CA LEU A 60 5.36 3.89 9.17
C LEU A 60 5.29 3.26 10.57
N HIS A 61 4.28 2.45 10.84
CA HIS A 61 4.20 1.75 12.13
C HIS A 61 5.50 0.96 12.39
N PRO A 62 6.20 1.16 13.53
CA PRO A 62 7.56 0.64 13.74
C PRO A 62 7.70 -0.86 13.53
N LYS A 63 6.73 -1.67 13.99
CA LYS A 63 6.74 -3.12 13.81
C LYS A 63 6.60 -3.54 12.34
N VAL A 64 5.80 -2.80 11.55
CA VAL A 64 5.62 -3.06 10.12
C VAL A 64 6.91 -2.72 9.38
N VAL A 65 7.49 -1.56 9.65
CA VAL A 65 8.76 -1.14 9.05
C VAL A 65 9.87 -2.14 9.34
N ALA A 66 10.01 -2.56 10.60
CA ALA A 66 11.02 -3.54 11.00
C ALA A 66 10.84 -4.89 10.28
N ALA A 67 9.62 -5.40 10.19
CA ALA A 67 9.33 -6.65 9.49
C ALA A 67 9.65 -6.57 7.98
N VAL A 68 9.31 -5.44 7.33
CA VAL A 68 9.65 -5.22 5.92
C VAL A 68 11.15 -5.14 5.71
N GLN A 69 11.87 -4.40 6.56
CA GLN A 69 13.33 -4.30 6.49
C GLN A 69 13.99 -5.68 6.68
N GLU A 70 13.56 -6.46 7.64
CA GLU A 70 14.05 -7.82 7.87
C GLU A 70 13.79 -8.71 6.64
N GLN A 71 12.59 -8.70 6.09
CA GLN A 71 12.23 -9.51 4.93
C GLN A 71 13.07 -9.15 3.69
N LEU A 72 13.37 -7.87 3.47
CA LEU A 72 14.20 -7.41 2.34
C LEU A 72 15.65 -7.94 2.41
N THR A 73 16.15 -8.31 3.58
CA THR A 73 17.47 -8.96 3.70
C THR A 73 17.46 -10.43 3.29
N LYS A 74 16.30 -11.06 3.19
CA LYS A 74 16.12 -12.48 2.86
C LYS A 74 15.82 -12.68 1.38
N LEU A 75 14.72 -12.08 0.91
CA LEU A 75 14.31 -12.11 -0.50
C LEU A 75 13.25 -11.04 -0.77
N SER A 76 13.19 -10.55 -2.01
CA SER A 76 12.19 -9.59 -2.46
C SER A 76 11.09 -10.24 -3.33
N HIS A 77 11.44 -11.22 -4.16
CA HIS A 77 10.49 -11.89 -5.06
C HIS A 77 11.04 -13.22 -5.56
N THR A 78 10.20 -14.26 -5.61
CA THR A 78 10.56 -15.58 -6.17
C THR A 78 9.52 -16.11 -7.16
N CYS A 79 8.40 -15.44 -7.40
CA CYS A 79 7.20 -16.01 -7.99
C CYS A 79 6.71 -17.23 -7.19
N PHE A 80 5.68 -17.08 -6.37
CA PHE A 80 5.22 -18.09 -5.40
C PHE A 80 4.95 -19.47 -6.02
N GLN A 81 4.53 -19.53 -7.29
CA GLN A 81 4.32 -20.79 -8.03
C GLN A 81 5.63 -21.55 -8.33
N VAL A 82 6.76 -20.82 -8.39
CA VAL A 82 8.08 -21.43 -8.66
C VAL A 82 8.74 -21.83 -7.35
N LEU A 83 8.82 -20.90 -6.41
CA LEU A 83 9.38 -21.12 -5.08
C LEU A 83 8.46 -20.46 -4.04
N ALA A 84 7.76 -21.28 -3.26
CA ALA A 84 6.95 -20.80 -2.16
C ALA A 84 7.81 -20.14 -1.08
N TYR A 85 7.22 -19.21 -0.31
CA TYR A 85 7.87 -18.56 0.84
C TYR A 85 6.89 -18.47 2.01
N GLU A 86 7.45 -18.64 3.19
CA GLU A 86 6.72 -18.80 4.45
C GLU A 86 5.75 -17.66 4.77
N PRO A 87 6.10 -16.35 4.62
CA PRO A 87 5.17 -15.26 4.94
C PRO A 87 3.84 -15.29 4.19
N TYR A 88 3.81 -15.81 2.96
CA TYR A 88 2.56 -15.99 2.22
C TYR A 88 1.70 -17.08 2.87
N VAL A 89 2.32 -18.20 3.26
CA VAL A 89 1.61 -19.33 3.90
C VAL A 89 1.05 -18.90 5.25
N GLU A 90 1.85 -18.27 6.08
CA GLU A 90 1.44 -17.74 7.40
C GLU A 90 0.27 -16.75 7.29
N LEU A 91 0.31 -15.86 6.30
CA LEU A 91 -0.79 -14.93 6.06
C LEU A 91 -2.06 -15.67 5.65
N ALA A 92 -1.96 -16.65 4.74
CA ALA A 92 -3.09 -17.46 4.29
C ALA A 92 -3.72 -18.26 5.46
N GLU A 93 -2.91 -18.87 6.31
CA GLU A 93 -3.36 -19.58 7.50
C GLU A 93 -4.11 -18.66 8.48
N LYS A 94 -3.56 -17.46 8.72
CA LYS A 94 -4.17 -16.45 9.58
C LYS A 94 -5.51 -15.97 9.03
N LEU A 95 -5.60 -15.71 7.73
CA LEU A 95 -6.85 -15.30 7.08
C LEU A 95 -7.90 -16.43 7.12
N ASN A 96 -7.49 -17.66 6.88
CA ASN A 96 -8.38 -18.83 6.98
C ASN A 96 -8.96 -18.99 8.39
N ALA A 97 -8.14 -18.77 9.43
CA ALA A 97 -8.58 -18.86 10.82
C ALA A 97 -9.53 -17.71 11.24
N LEU A 98 -9.33 -16.51 10.68
CA LEU A 98 -10.14 -15.33 11.00
C LEU A 98 -11.46 -15.25 10.21
N ALA A 99 -11.52 -15.83 9.02
CA ALA A 99 -12.71 -15.82 8.20
C ALA A 99 -13.84 -16.65 8.84
N PRO A 100 -15.09 -16.14 8.85
CA PRO A 100 -16.21 -16.80 9.50
C PRO A 100 -16.59 -18.14 8.84
N GLY A 101 -17.24 -19.03 9.61
CA GLY A 101 -17.74 -20.34 9.19
C GLY A 101 -16.82 -21.50 9.59
N ASP A 102 -17.40 -22.71 9.73
CA ASP A 102 -16.74 -23.92 10.25
C ASP A 102 -16.23 -24.87 9.15
N PHE A 103 -16.28 -24.44 7.90
CA PHE A 103 -15.79 -25.21 6.75
C PHE A 103 -14.31 -24.95 6.46
N ALA A 104 -13.66 -25.86 5.75
CA ALA A 104 -12.29 -25.70 5.29
C ALA A 104 -12.17 -24.54 4.29
N LYS A 105 -11.21 -23.66 4.54
CA LYS A 105 -10.98 -22.43 3.75
C LYS A 105 -9.58 -22.46 3.15
N LYS A 106 -9.43 -21.75 2.02
CA LYS A 106 -8.15 -21.50 1.38
C LYS A 106 -8.10 -20.04 0.95
N THR A 107 -6.97 -19.40 1.10
CA THR A 107 -6.76 -18.00 0.72
C THR A 107 -5.96 -17.91 -0.56
N LEU A 108 -6.47 -17.14 -1.52
CA LEU A 108 -5.76 -16.69 -2.71
C LEU A 108 -5.49 -15.20 -2.61
N LEU A 109 -4.22 -14.79 -2.66
CA LEU A 109 -3.82 -13.38 -2.67
C LEU A 109 -3.69 -12.91 -4.12
N LEU A 110 -4.29 -11.75 -4.42
CA LEU A 110 -4.30 -11.12 -5.74
C LEU A 110 -3.83 -9.67 -5.64
N SER A 111 -3.42 -9.08 -6.76
CA SER A 111 -2.80 -7.76 -6.79
C SER A 111 -3.80 -6.59 -6.74
N SER A 112 -5.09 -6.85 -6.99
CA SER A 112 -6.15 -5.84 -6.94
C SER A 112 -7.47 -6.40 -6.48
N GLY A 113 -8.34 -5.51 -5.94
CA GLY A 113 -9.70 -5.88 -5.58
C GLY A 113 -10.55 -6.31 -6.79
N ALA A 114 -10.31 -5.75 -7.97
CA ALA A 114 -10.99 -6.15 -9.20
C ALA A 114 -10.69 -7.61 -9.56
N GLU A 115 -9.42 -8.00 -9.50
CA GLU A 115 -9.00 -9.40 -9.72
C GLU A 115 -9.59 -10.34 -8.67
N ALA A 116 -9.61 -9.91 -7.40
CA ALA A 116 -10.20 -10.70 -6.32
C ALA A 116 -11.69 -10.95 -6.53
N LEU A 117 -12.44 -9.92 -6.92
CA LEU A 117 -13.86 -10.03 -7.21
C LEU A 117 -14.12 -10.91 -8.46
N GLU A 118 -13.36 -10.71 -9.52
CA GLU A 118 -13.47 -11.52 -10.75
C GLU A 118 -13.22 -13.02 -10.47
N ASN A 119 -12.21 -13.34 -9.67
CA ASN A 119 -11.93 -14.72 -9.29
C ASN A 119 -13.00 -15.31 -8.34
N ALA A 120 -13.63 -14.50 -7.52
CA ALA A 120 -14.70 -14.96 -6.64
C ALA A 120 -16.00 -15.30 -7.39
N VAL A 121 -16.20 -14.73 -8.58
CA VAL A 121 -17.39 -14.98 -9.43
C VAL A 121 -17.20 -16.19 -10.36
N LYS A 122 -15.99 -16.52 -10.71
CA LYS A 122 -15.64 -17.68 -11.56
C LYS A 122 -15.73 -19.00 -10.80
#